data_a02661f5930430e8f02dd31911ca9a9b
#
_entry.id   a02661f5930430e8f02dd31911ca9a9b
#
_cell.length_a   1.000
_cell.length_b   1.000
_cell.length_c   1.000
_cell.angle_alpha   90.00
_cell.angle_beta   90.00
_cell.angle_gamma   90.00
#
_symmetry.space_group_name_H-M   'P 1'
#
loop_
_entity.id
_entity.type
_entity.pdbx_description
1 polymer ?
#
loop_
_entity_poly.entity_id
_entity_poly.type
_entity_poly.pdbx_seq_one_letter_code
_entity_poly.pdbx_strand_id
1 'polypeptide(L)'
;IRNNEILYPLYVKYILRSGIVDFPDASTELHLTGFPRSANTYCYNILKVVFPSLIIRSHIHTTASIKLALKHRVPTLVLVRDPVATCCSLLLKHHLKPSPKKVESLLKDYIEYHDFVLSNKGRFKILKFEDVVGSPEFIVRSVCEYLKFSMSSAEIEAKAQDGQRLVEAKESQKAIEGSSLPNETRKIMKRGVEGHVVSHPLCSHANALYESIIIEDYKIG
;
A
#
# COMPACT_ATOMS: atom_id res chain seq x y z
N ILE A 1 17.53 -10.75 2.78
CA ILE A 1 17.24 -10.85 1.34
C ILE A 1 16.09 -9.95 0.94
N ARG A 2 14.94 -9.98 1.64
CA ARG A 2 13.70 -9.29 1.28
C ARG A 2 13.84 -7.77 1.04
N ASN A 3 14.72 -7.10 1.76
CA ASN A 3 14.94 -5.65 1.68
C ASN A 3 16.18 -5.24 0.87
N ASN A 4 16.82 -6.20 0.20
CA ASN A 4 17.98 -5.97 -0.64
C ASN A 4 17.55 -5.91 -2.11
N GLU A 5 17.81 -4.80 -2.79
CA GLU A 5 17.36 -4.51 -4.15
C GLU A 5 18.04 -5.36 -5.23
N ILE A 6 19.15 -6.01 -4.92
CA ILE A 6 19.84 -6.93 -5.84
C ILE A 6 19.42 -8.37 -5.58
N LEU A 7 19.49 -8.80 -4.32
CA LEU A 7 19.27 -10.19 -3.95
C LEU A 7 17.78 -10.58 -3.99
N TYR A 8 16.86 -9.66 -3.65
CA TYR A 8 15.44 -10.00 -3.61
C TYR A 8 14.83 -10.27 -4.99
N PRO A 9 15.09 -9.45 -6.05
CA PRO A 9 14.66 -9.78 -7.40
C PRO A 9 15.19 -11.12 -7.89
N LEU A 10 16.46 -11.43 -7.62
CA LEU A 10 17.06 -12.73 -7.98
C LEU A 10 16.40 -13.88 -7.22
N TYR A 11 16.17 -13.72 -5.91
CA TYR A 11 15.46 -14.70 -5.10
C TYR A 11 14.05 -14.98 -5.63
N VAL A 12 13.29 -13.93 -5.94
CA VAL A 12 11.92 -14.06 -6.47
C VAL A 12 11.94 -14.76 -7.84
N LYS A 13 12.84 -14.34 -8.73
CA LYS A 13 12.95 -14.90 -10.08
C LYS A 13 13.38 -16.37 -10.09
N TYR A 14 14.41 -16.72 -9.32
CA TYR A 14 15.07 -18.02 -9.43
C TYR A 14 14.64 -19.03 -8.36
N ILE A 15 14.27 -18.57 -7.17
CA ILE A 15 13.90 -19.44 -6.05
C ILE A 15 12.39 -19.62 -5.95
N LEU A 16 11.63 -18.51 -5.96
CA LEU A 16 10.17 -18.59 -5.90
C LEU A 16 9.54 -18.94 -7.25
N ARG A 17 10.31 -18.89 -8.35
CA ARG A 17 9.85 -19.15 -9.73
C ARG A 17 8.56 -18.38 -10.06
N SER A 18 8.37 -17.22 -9.46
CA SER A 18 7.21 -16.39 -9.68
C SER A 18 7.40 -15.59 -10.97
N GLY A 19 6.74 -16.02 -12.03
CA GLY A 19 6.74 -15.30 -13.32
C GLY A 19 6.00 -13.96 -13.33
N ILE A 20 5.43 -13.54 -12.19
CA ILE A 20 4.51 -12.40 -12.11
C ILE A 20 5.07 -11.23 -11.30
N VAL A 21 6.33 -11.27 -10.87
CA VAL A 21 6.85 -10.19 -10.03
C VAL A 21 7.46 -9.09 -10.89
N ASP A 22 6.70 -8.05 -11.05
CA ASP A 22 7.04 -6.84 -11.79
C ASP A 22 7.77 -5.84 -10.92
N PHE A 23 9.09 -6.00 -10.79
CA PHE A 23 9.91 -4.96 -10.17
C PHE A 23 9.98 -3.71 -11.04
N PRO A 24 10.03 -2.51 -10.43
CA PRO A 24 10.22 -1.28 -11.19
C PRO A 24 11.59 -1.28 -11.89
N ASP A 25 11.58 -0.85 -13.12
CA ASP A 25 12.74 -0.72 -14.03
C ASP A 25 12.66 0.60 -14.80
N ALA A 26 13.57 0.81 -15.74
CA ALA A 26 13.63 2.03 -16.54
C ALA A 26 12.41 2.27 -17.46
N SER A 27 11.60 1.23 -17.71
CA SER A 27 10.34 1.35 -18.49
C SER A 27 9.13 1.72 -17.63
N THR A 28 9.28 1.69 -16.32
CA THR A 28 8.19 1.94 -15.37
C THR A 28 7.89 3.43 -15.30
N GLU A 29 6.66 3.81 -15.51
CA GLU A 29 6.22 5.22 -15.47
C GLU A 29 5.66 5.61 -14.10
N LEU A 30 5.14 4.62 -13.34
CA LEU A 30 4.66 4.82 -11.98
C LEU A 30 4.91 3.56 -11.15
N HIS A 31 5.54 3.70 -9.99
CA HIS A 31 5.62 2.64 -8.99
C HIS A 31 4.61 2.91 -7.87
N LEU A 32 3.70 1.97 -7.66
CA LEU A 32 2.70 2.02 -6.60
C LEU A 32 3.01 0.95 -5.56
N THR A 33 3.31 1.34 -4.35
CA THR A 33 3.66 0.42 -3.27
C THR A 33 3.09 0.88 -1.92
N GLY A 34 3.23 0.05 -0.92
CA GLY A 34 2.82 0.29 0.46
C GLY A 34 2.94 -1.00 1.23
N PHE A 35 3.03 -0.93 2.53
CA PHE A 35 3.01 -2.13 3.35
C PHE A 35 1.75 -2.98 3.04
N PRO A 36 1.79 -4.31 3.17
CA PRO A 36 0.62 -5.14 2.88
C PRO A 36 -0.64 -4.64 3.61
N ARG A 37 -1.79 -4.64 2.93
CA ARG A 37 -3.10 -4.17 3.45
C ARG A 37 -3.28 -2.65 3.53
N SER A 38 -2.46 -1.88 2.83
CA SER A 38 -2.59 -0.41 2.71
C SER A 38 -3.32 0.04 1.43
N ALA A 39 -4.31 -0.72 0.95
CA ALA A 39 -5.11 -0.47 -0.26
C ALA A 39 -4.35 -0.55 -1.60
N ASN A 40 -3.18 -1.19 -1.66
CA ASN A 40 -2.37 -1.29 -2.88
C ASN A 40 -3.18 -1.83 -4.09
N THR A 41 -3.91 -2.93 -3.92
CA THR A 41 -4.72 -3.53 -4.99
C THR A 41 -5.87 -2.63 -5.42
N TYR A 42 -6.50 -1.93 -4.47
CA TYR A 42 -7.59 -1.00 -4.74
C TYR A 42 -7.10 0.16 -5.63
N CYS A 43 -6.03 0.84 -5.21
CA CYS A 43 -5.41 1.91 -5.99
C CYS A 43 -4.97 1.43 -7.38
N TYR A 44 -4.25 0.31 -7.44
CA TYR A 44 -3.77 -0.24 -8.71
C TYR A 44 -4.90 -0.47 -9.70
N ASN A 45 -6.00 -1.07 -9.26
CA ASN A 45 -7.14 -1.36 -10.13
C ASN A 45 -7.81 -0.09 -10.64
N ILE A 46 -8.02 0.94 -9.78
CA ILE A 46 -8.56 2.23 -10.21
C ILE A 46 -7.63 2.88 -11.25
N LEU A 47 -6.33 2.96 -10.95
CA LEU A 47 -5.36 3.58 -11.84
C LEU A 47 -5.26 2.87 -13.20
N LYS A 48 -5.38 1.55 -13.24
CA LYS A 48 -5.39 0.79 -14.50
C LYS A 48 -6.63 1.02 -15.35
N VAL A 49 -7.76 1.37 -14.73
CA VAL A 49 -8.98 1.79 -15.45
C VAL A 49 -8.82 3.20 -16.00
N VAL A 50 -8.34 4.12 -15.17
CA VAL A 50 -8.22 5.55 -15.53
C VAL A 50 -7.08 5.81 -16.50
N PHE A 51 -5.96 5.10 -16.34
CA PHE A 51 -4.75 5.24 -17.15
C PHE A 51 -4.33 3.88 -17.73
N PRO A 52 -5.07 3.33 -18.71
CA PRO A 52 -4.84 1.96 -19.21
C PRO A 52 -3.48 1.77 -19.86
N SER A 53 -2.93 2.81 -20.48
CA SER A 53 -1.62 2.79 -21.14
C SER A 53 -0.44 3.02 -20.19
N LEU A 54 -0.67 3.53 -18.97
CA LEU A 54 0.39 3.83 -18.01
C LEU A 54 1.06 2.52 -17.53
N ILE A 55 2.38 2.47 -17.60
CA ILE A 55 3.17 1.32 -17.11
C ILE A 55 3.33 1.43 -15.62
N ILE A 56 2.41 0.79 -14.88
CA ILE A 56 2.39 0.79 -13.41
C ILE A 56 2.95 -0.53 -12.90
N ARG A 57 4.01 -0.46 -12.07
CA ARG A 57 4.51 -1.60 -11.29
C ARG A 57 3.98 -1.54 -9.86
N SER A 58 3.47 -2.66 -9.36
CA SER A 58 2.86 -2.74 -8.03
C SER A 58 2.99 -4.13 -7.42
N HIS A 59 2.37 -4.35 -6.24
CA HIS A 59 2.26 -5.63 -5.53
C HIS A 59 3.54 -6.18 -4.88
N ILE A 60 4.64 -5.44 -4.93
CA ILE A 60 5.86 -5.79 -4.18
C ILE A 60 5.94 -4.90 -2.94
N HIS A 61 5.60 -5.49 -1.80
CA HIS A 61 5.47 -4.81 -0.53
C HIS A 61 6.77 -4.86 0.29
N THR A 62 7.88 -4.44 -0.31
CA THR A 62 9.21 -4.46 0.31
C THR A 62 9.98 -3.18 0.03
N THR A 63 10.91 -2.82 0.90
CA THR A 63 11.79 -1.67 0.67
C THR A 63 12.69 -1.86 -0.55
N ALA A 64 12.98 -3.10 -0.96
CA ALA A 64 13.74 -3.39 -2.17
C ALA A 64 13.07 -2.81 -3.43
N SER A 65 11.73 -2.88 -3.53
CA SER A 65 11.01 -2.31 -4.69
C SER A 65 11.12 -0.79 -4.72
N ILE A 66 11.04 -0.12 -3.55
CA ILE A 66 11.21 1.33 -3.46
C ILE A 66 12.65 1.72 -3.86
N LYS A 67 13.66 1.01 -3.35
CA LYS A 67 15.06 1.25 -3.71
C LYS A 67 15.30 1.15 -5.21
N LEU A 68 14.71 0.13 -5.86
CA LEU A 68 14.80 -0.02 -7.32
C LEU A 68 14.11 1.13 -8.06
N ALA A 69 12.89 1.51 -7.64
CA ALA A 69 12.19 2.65 -8.22
C ALA A 69 13.01 3.94 -8.09
N LEU A 70 13.58 4.21 -6.93
CA LEU A 70 14.43 5.37 -6.69
C LEU A 70 15.72 5.33 -7.53
N LYS A 71 16.33 4.14 -7.70
CA LYS A 71 17.50 3.94 -8.56
C LYS A 71 17.21 4.26 -10.02
N HIS A 72 16.04 3.87 -10.52
CA HIS A 72 15.59 4.14 -11.88
C HIS A 72 14.88 5.51 -12.02
N ARG A 73 14.80 6.31 -10.94
CA ARG A 73 14.12 7.62 -10.91
C ARG A 73 12.64 7.52 -11.29
N VAL A 74 12.01 6.40 -10.95
CA VAL A 74 10.58 6.18 -11.21
C VAL A 74 9.75 6.96 -10.20
N PRO A 75 8.77 7.78 -10.66
CA PRO A 75 7.77 8.38 -9.78
C PRO A 75 7.11 7.31 -8.92
N THR A 76 7.13 7.50 -7.60
CA THR A 76 6.69 6.46 -6.66
C THR A 76 5.62 7.00 -5.73
N LEU A 77 4.49 6.28 -5.62
CA LEU A 77 3.46 6.49 -4.62
C LEU A 77 3.60 5.44 -3.52
N VAL A 78 3.69 5.88 -2.28
CA VAL A 78 3.76 4.99 -1.11
C VAL A 78 2.50 5.14 -0.28
N LEU A 79 1.75 4.05 -0.17
CA LEU A 79 0.52 3.99 0.62
C LEU A 79 0.86 3.66 2.07
N VAL A 80 0.39 4.49 2.99
CA VAL A 80 0.59 4.30 4.43
C VAL A 80 -0.75 4.10 5.14
N ARG A 81 -0.75 3.29 6.18
CA ARG A 81 -1.93 2.95 6.96
C ARG A 81 -1.57 2.73 8.42
N ASP A 82 -2.50 3.06 9.31
CA ASP A 82 -2.43 2.79 10.75
C ASP A 82 -1.89 1.37 11.04
N PRO A 83 -0.89 1.21 11.95
CA PRO A 83 -0.25 -0.07 12.22
C PRO A 83 -1.18 -1.09 12.86
N VAL A 84 -2.08 -0.66 13.76
CA VAL A 84 -3.01 -1.56 14.43
C VAL A 84 -4.00 -2.14 13.42
N ALA A 85 -4.63 -1.26 12.63
CA ALA A 85 -5.57 -1.67 11.59
C ALA A 85 -4.90 -2.57 10.53
N THR A 86 -3.63 -2.34 10.23
CA THR A 86 -2.83 -3.12 9.29
C THR A 86 -2.51 -4.50 9.84
N CYS A 87 -1.97 -4.60 11.06
CA CYS A 87 -1.65 -5.87 11.71
C CYS A 87 -2.91 -6.73 11.91
N CYS A 88 -4.01 -6.15 12.39
CA CYS A 88 -5.28 -6.86 12.51
C CYS A 88 -5.76 -7.40 11.16
N SER A 89 -5.64 -6.60 10.09
CA SER A 89 -6.03 -7.02 8.74
C SER A 89 -5.16 -8.17 8.21
N LEU A 90 -3.87 -8.21 8.57
CA LEU A 90 -2.96 -9.30 8.20
C LEU A 90 -3.25 -10.58 8.97
N LEU A 91 -3.49 -10.49 10.28
CA LEU A 91 -3.88 -11.63 11.10
C LEU A 91 -5.12 -12.33 10.53
N LEU A 92 -6.15 -11.55 10.20
CA LEU A 92 -7.38 -12.08 9.62
C LEU A 92 -7.18 -12.68 8.24
N LYS A 93 -6.47 -11.98 7.35
CA LYS A 93 -6.24 -12.44 5.97
C LYS A 93 -5.54 -13.79 5.90
N HIS A 94 -4.63 -14.05 6.82
CA HIS A 94 -3.83 -15.27 6.84
C HIS A 94 -4.36 -16.29 7.83
N HIS A 95 -5.58 -16.10 8.38
CA HIS A 95 -6.20 -16.97 9.38
C HIS A 95 -5.29 -17.27 10.58
N LEU A 96 -4.47 -16.26 10.97
CA LEU A 96 -3.50 -16.42 12.02
C LEU A 96 -4.14 -16.20 13.38
N LYS A 97 -3.97 -17.14 14.29
CA LYS A 97 -4.28 -16.90 15.70
C LYS A 97 -3.31 -15.85 16.25
N PRO A 98 -3.82 -14.78 16.89
CA PRO A 98 -2.95 -13.79 17.51
C PRO A 98 -2.16 -14.47 18.63
N SER A 99 -0.83 -14.34 18.58
CA SER A 99 0.08 -14.71 19.65
C SER A 99 1.11 -13.60 19.80
N PRO A 100 1.69 -13.37 20.99
CA PRO A 100 2.70 -12.32 21.19
C PRO A 100 3.82 -12.36 20.15
N LYS A 101 4.36 -13.55 19.89
CA LYS A 101 5.42 -13.75 18.89
C LYS A 101 4.99 -13.40 17.46
N LYS A 102 3.73 -13.69 17.09
CA LYS A 102 3.22 -13.37 15.76
C LYS A 102 2.95 -11.88 15.59
N VAL A 103 2.36 -11.26 16.60
CA VAL A 103 2.14 -9.80 16.64
C VAL A 103 3.48 -9.07 16.59
N GLU A 104 4.47 -9.52 17.37
CA GLU A 104 5.83 -8.98 17.35
C GLU A 104 6.44 -9.00 15.96
N SER A 105 6.35 -10.14 15.25
CA SER A 105 6.88 -10.27 13.89
C SER A 105 6.22 -9.28 12.93
N LEU A 106 4.88 -9.13 12.99
CA LEU A 106 4.16 -8.20 12.12
C LEU A 106 4.51 -6.73 12.41
N LEU A 107 4.63 -6.37 13.68
CA LEU A 107 5.02 -5.01 14.08
C LEU A 107 6.48 -4.71 13.71
N LYS A 108 7.41 -5.66 13.85
CA LYS A 108 8.80 -5.51 13.40
C LYS A 108 8.89 -5.29 11.90
N ASP A 109 8.17 -6.09 11.11
CA ASP A 109 8.09 -5.93 9.65
C ASP A 109 7.52 -4.56 9.27
N TYR A 110 6.47 -4.10 10.00
CA TYR A 110 5.86 -2.80 9.80
C TYR A 110 6.84 -1.66 10.10
N ILE A 111 7.50 -1.72 11.26
CA ILE A 111 8.48 -0.70 11.70
C ILE A 111 9.63 -0.63 10.70
N GLU A 112 10.25 -1.76 10.34
CA GLU A 112 11.36 -1.78 9.38
C GLU A 112 11.00 -1.14 8.02
N TYR A 113 9.79 -1.43 7.52
CA TYR A 113 9.32 -0.84 6.27
C TYR A 113 9.13 0.67 6.40
N HIS A 114 8.47 1.13 7.47
CA HIS A 114 8.13 2.54 7.63
C HIS A 114 9.29 3.40 8.11
N ASP A 115 10.28 2.85 8.82
CA ASP A 115 11.56 3.51 9.08
C ASP A 115 12.28 3.87 7.77
N PHE A 116 12.27 2.94 6.82
CA PHE A 116 12.82 3.22 5.49
C PHE A 116 12.01 4.29 4.76
N VAL A 117 10.68 4.25 4.85
CA VAL A 117 9.79 5.27 4.25
C VAL A 117 10.09 6.65 4.86
N LEU A 118 10.14 6.76 6.18
CA LEU A 118 10.43 8.02 6.88
C LEU A 118 11.83 8.56 6.51
N SER A 119 12.85 7.70 6.51
CA SER A 119 14.23 8.08 6.18
C SER A 119 14.43 8.55 4.73
N ASN A 120 13.49 8.24 3.84
CA ASN A 120 13.51 8.65 2.43
C ASN A 120 12.35 9.57 2.05
N LYS A 121 11.68 10.16 3.04
CA LYS A 121 10.60 11.11 2.83
C LYS A 121 11.06 12.26 1.94
N GLY A 122 10.16 12.74 1.06
CA GLY A 122 10.51 13.74 0.04
C GLY A 122 11.03 13.17 -1.29
N ARG A 123 11.35 11.87 -1.35
CA ARG A 123 11.77 11.21 -2.60
C ARG A 123 10.62 10.53 -3.35
N PHE A 124 9.44 10.48 -2.74
CA PHE A 124 8.22 9.89 -3.29
C PHE A 124 6.99 10.57 -2.67
N LYS A 125 5.84 10.43 -3.29
CA LYS A 125 4.56 10.95 -2.77
C LYS A 125 3.94 9.92 -1.83
N ILE A 126 3.54 10.35 -0.64
CA ILE A 126 2.86 9.52 0.36
C ILE A 126 1.35 9.73 0.24
N LEU A 127 0.58 8.65 0.29
CA LEU A 127 -0.88 8.70 0.32
C LEU A 127 -1.38 7.92 1.54
N LYS A 128 -2.29 8.51 2.30
CA LYS A 128 -2.92 7.85 3.45
C LYS A 128 -4.01 6.89 3.00
N PHE A 129 -4.10 5.77 3.68
CA PHE A 129 -5.13 4.75 3.43
C PHE A 129 -6.54 5.34 3.48
N GLU A 130 -6.82 6.19 4.46
CA GLU A 130 -8.13 6.79 4.70
C GLU A 130 -8.56 7.68 3.54
N ASP A 131 -7.67 8.53 3.03
CA ASP A 131 -7.93 9.42 1.90
C ASP A 131 -8.18 8.59 0.62
N VAL A 132 -7.37 7.55 0.42
CA VAL A 132 -7.44 6.66 -0.74
C VAL A 132 -8.75 5.87 -0.80
N VAL A 133 -9.21 5.34 0.34
CA VAL A 133 -10.46 4.55 0.36
C VAL A 133 -11.70 5.43 0.53
N GLY A 134 -11.52 6.65 0.99
CA GLY A 134 -12.59 7.64 1.16
C GLY A 134 -12.98 8.35 -0.14
N SER A 135 -12.03 8.50 -1.07
CA SER A 135 -12.27 9.18 -2.35
C SER A 135 -11.40 8.58 -3.47
N PRO A 136 -12.00 7.86 -4.43
CA PRO A 136 -11.28 7.39 -5.61
C PRO A 136 -10.75 8.55 -6.46
N GLU A 137 -11.41 9.72 -6.45
CA GLU A 137 -10.98 10.94 -7.12
C GLU A 137 -9.65 11.45 -6.56
N PHE A 138 -9.44 11.30 -5.25
CA PHE A 138 -8.18 11.67 -4.59
C PHE A 138 -6.98 10.91 -5.19
N ILE A 139 -7.14 9.60 -5.48
CA ILE A 139 -6.08 8.79 -6.09
C ILE A 139 -5.75 9.33 -7.49
N VAL A 140 -6.78 9.57 -8.31
CA VAL A 140 -6.60 10.02 -9.69
C VAL A 140 -5.97 11.41 -9.73
N ARG A 141 -6.48 12.34 -8.90
CA ARG A 141 -5.95 13.70 -8.77
C ARG A 141 -4.48 13.67 -8.33
N SER A 142 -4.16 12.87 -7.32
CA SER A 142 -2.78 12.72 -6.83
C SER A 142 -1.81 12.25 -7.90
N VAL A 143 -2.24 11.35 -8.79
CA VAL A 143 -1.43 10.88 -9.93
C VAL A 143 -1.31 11.98 -10.99
N CYS A 144 -2.41 12.67 -11.34
CA CYS A 144 -2.38 13.77 -12.29
C CYS A 144 -1.41 14.86 -11.86
N GLU A 145 -1.48 15.28 -10.60
CA GLU A 145 -0.57 16.29 -10.03
C GLU A 145 0.90 15.81 -10.07
N TYR A 146 1.14 14.58 -9.63
CA TYR A 146 2.48 14.03 -9.50
C TYR A 146 3.16 13.79 -10.85
N LEU A 147 2.42 13.30 -11.84
CA LEU A 147 2.91 13.04 -13.20
C LEU A 147 2.66 14.22 -14.16
N LYS A 148 2.06 15.32 -13.67
CA LYS A 148 1.72 16.52 -14.46
C LYS A 148 0.80 16.21 -15.65
N PHE A 149 -0.18 15.30 -15.43
CA PHE A 149 -1.23 15.04 -16.40
C PHE A 149 -2.31 16.11 -16.32
N SER A 150 -2.73 16.65 -17.48
CA SER A 150 -3.86 17.57 -17.56
C SER A 150 -5.15 16.79 -17.67
N MET A 151 -6.03 16.93 -16.69
CA MET A 151 -7.36 16.35 -16.66
C MET A 151 -8.29 17.29 -15.89
N SER A 152 -9.46 17.57 -16.44
CA SER A 152 -10.47 18.40 -15.77
C SER A 152 -11.03 17.70 -14.53
N SER A 153 -11.56 18.46 -13.58
CA SER A 153 -12.19 17.90 -12.37
C SER A 153 -13.35 16.96 -12.71
N ALA A 154 -14.14 17.28 -13.73
CA ALA A 154 -15.25 16.43 -14.18
C ALA A 154 -14.77 15.11 -14.78
N GLU A 155 -13.68 15.12 -15.56
CA GLU A 155 -13.07 13.90 -16.10
C GLU A 155 -12.47 13.02 -14.99
N ILE A 156 -11.81 13.64 -14.01
CA ILE A 156 -11.27 12.92 -12.84
C ILE A 156 -12.40 12.21 -12.10
N GLU A 157 -13.49 12.92 -11.79
CA GLU A 157 -14.65 12.37 -11.09
C GLU A 157 -15.28 11.21 -11.87
N ALA A 158 -15.60 11.41 -13.15
CA ALA A 158 -16.22 10.37 -13.99
C ALA A 158 -15.37 9.11 -14.08
N LYS A 159 -14.07 9.25 -14.40
CA LYS A 159 -13.15 8.12 -14.54
C LYS A 159 -12.87 7.41 -13.20
N ALA A 160 -12.78 8.15 -12.11
CA ALA A 160 -12.59 7.59 -10.79
C ALA A 160 -13.80 6.75 -10.35
N GLN A 161 -15.02 7.23 -10.59
CA GLN A 161 -16.25 6.50 -10.32
C GLN A 161 -16.35 5.22 -11.16
N ASP A 162 -15.99 5.28 -12.44
CA ASP A 162 -15.95 4.08 -13.30
C ASP A 162 -14.92 3.06 -12.77
N GLY A 163 -13.75 3.54 -12.37
CA GLY A 163 -12.73 2.71 -11.72
C GLY A 163 -13.24 2.05 -10.45
N GLN A 164 -13.93 2.78 -9.60
CA GLN A 164 -14.52 2.26 -8.36
C GLN A 164 -15.57 1.18 -8.64
N ARG A 165 -16.52 1.44 -9.55
CA ARG A 165 -17.56 0.47 -9.93
C ARG A 165 -16.96 -0.87 -10.38
N LEU A 166 -15.90 -0.81 -11.21
CA LEU A 166 -15.22 -2.02 -11.67
C LEU A 166 -14.49 -2.77 -10.56
N VAL A 167 -13.88 -2.04 -9.60
CA VAL A 167 -13.26 -2.65 -8.43
C VAL A 167 -14.31 -3.31 -7.54
N GLU A 168 -15.42 -2.65 -7.27
CA GLU A 168 -16.53 -3.17 -6.47
C GLU A 168 -17.13 -4.44 -7.11
N ALA A 169 -17.35 -4.43 -8.41
CA ALA A 169 -17.86 -5.59 -9.15
C ALA A 169 -16.91 -6.81 -9.06
N LYS A 170 -15.59 -6.59 -9.12
CA LYS A 170 -14.59 -7.66 -8.94
C LYS A 170 -14.50 -8.16 -7.50
N GLU A 171 -14.60 -7.25 -6.53
CA GLU A 171 -14.48 -7.59 -5.12
C GLU A 171 -15.73 -8.27 -4.55
N SER A 172 -16.93 -7.98 -5.09
CA SER A 172 -18.19 -8.64 -4.68
C SER A 172 -18.18 -10.16 -4.96
N GLN A 173 -17.33 -10.62 -5.86
CA GLN A 173 -17.17 -12.05 -6.18
C GLN A 173 -16.18 -12.77 -5.24
N LYS A 174 -15.50 -12.04 -4.35
CA LYS A 174 -14.52 -12.63 -3.42
C LYS A 174 -15.16 -12.98 -2.07
N ALA A 175 -14.61 -14.00 -1.42
CA ALA A 175 -14.93 -14.25 -0.02
C ALA A 175 -14.60 -13.02 0.85
N ILE A 176 -15.38 -12.80 1.92
CA ILE A 176 -15.28 -11.62 2.80
C ILE A 176 -13.85 -11.37 3.28
N GLU A 177 -13.12 -12.43 3.65
CA GLU A 177 -11.74 -12.34 4.15
C GLU A 177 -10.72 -11.98 3.06
N GLY A 178 -11.01 -12.36 1.81
CA GLY A 178 -10.18 -12.06 0.65
C GLY A 178 -10.41 -10.68 0.04
N SER A 179 -11.55 -10.04 0.34
CA SER A 179 -11.89 -8.73 -0.20
C SER A 179 -10.91 -7.65 0.22
N SER A 180 -10.59 -6.73 -0.68
CA SER A 180 -9.84 -5.51 -0.38
C SER A 180 -10.72 -4.36 0.08
N LEU A 181 -12.05 -4.47 -0.05
CA LEU A 181 -12.99 -3.45 0.39
C LEU A 181 -13.30 -3.56 1.89
N PRO A 182 -13.51 -2.42 2.57
CA PRO A 182 -14.03 -2.40 3.93
C PRO A 182 -15.44 -3.01 4.00
N ASN A 183 -15.72 -3.81 5.03
CA ASN A 183 -17.07 -4.29 5.34
C ASN A 183 -17.26 -4.46 6.86
N GLU A 184 -18.50 -4.46 7.31
CA GLU A 184 -18.85 -4.51 8.75
C GLU A 184 -18.40 -5.81 9.41
N THR A 185 -18.56 -6.95 8.74
CA THR A 185 -18.11 -8.24 9.29
C THR A 185 -16.61 -8.21 9.61
N ARG A 186 -15.80 -7.66 8.70
CA ARG A 186 -14.35 -7.50 8.94
C ARG A 186 -14.04 -6.51 10.04
N LYS A 187 -14.83 -5.46 10.23
CA LYS A 187 -14.64 -4.52 11.35
C LYS A 187 -14.84 -5.25 12.69
N ILE A 188 -15.91 -6.06 12.79
CA ILE A 188 -16.18 -6.86 13.99
C ILE A 188 -15.06 -7.87 14.25
N MET A 189 -14.64 -8.61 13.23
CA MET A 189 -13.54 -9.58 13.35
C MET A 189 -12.23 -8.92 13.80
N LYS A 190 -11.92 -7.71 13.30
CA LYS A 190 -10.73 -6.95 13.71
C LYS A 190 -10.74 -6.60 15.19
N ARG A 191 -11.88 -6.18 15.73
CA ARG A 191 -12.01 -5.89 17.18
C ARG A 191 -11.63 -7.10 18.05
N GLY A 192 -11.90 -8.31 17.58
CA GLY A 192 -11.53 -9.54 18.29
C GLY A 192 -10.01 -9.80 18.40
N VAL A 193 -9.21 -9.17 17.57
CA VAL A 193 -7.74 -9.34 17.57
C VAL A 193 -6.98 -8.06 17.95
N GLU A 194 -7.66 -6.93 17.99
CA GLU A 194 -7.09 -5.60 18.22
C GLU A 194 -6.36 -5.48 19.55
N GLY A 195 -6.96 -6.00 20.63
CA GLY A 195 -6.37 -5.97 21.96
C GLY A 195 -4.97 -6.62 22.02
N HIS A 196 -4.73 -7.67 21.23
CA HIS A 196 -3.43 -8.33 21.16
C HIS A 196 -2.36 -7.47 20.48
N VAL A 197 -2.76 -6.61 19.53
CA VAL A 197 -1.84 -5.71 18.84
C VAL A 197 -1.56 -4.48 19.70
N VAL A 198 -2.60 -3.85 20.23
CA VAL A 198 -2.49 -2.62 21.03
C VAL A 198 -1.68 -2.83 22.30
N SER A 199 -1.85 -3.98 22.98
CA SER A 199 -1.11 -4.30 24.21
C SER A 199 0.36 -4.66 23.99
N HIS A 200 0.80 -4.83 22.74
CA HIS A 200 2.19 -5.21 22.47
C HIS A 200 3.13 -3.99 22.59
N PRO A 201 4.31 -4.12 23.28
CA PRO A 201 5.21 -2.99 23.51
C PRO A 201 5.68 -2.25 22.24
N LEU A 202 5.83 -2.94 21.11
CA LEU A 202 6.20 -2.32 19.83
C LEU A 202 5.08 -1.49 19.20
N CYS A 203 3.84 -1.59 19.67
CA CYS A 203 2.71 -0.87 19.09
C CYS A 203 2.87 0.65 19.22
N SER A 204 3.34 1.12 20.37
CA SER A 204 3.60 2.56 20.60
C SER A 204 4.65 3.11 19.62
N HIS A 205 5.73 2.37 19.39
CA HIS A 205 6.76 2.75 18.42
C HIS A 205 6.20 2.78 16.99
N ALA A 206 5.44 1.76 16.60
CA ALA A 206 4.81 1.71 15.28
C ALA A 206 3.83 2.89 15.04
N ASN A 207 3.05 3.26 16.08
CA ASN A 207 2.17 4.42 16.02
C ASN A 207 2.94 5.74 15.89
N ALA A 208 3.97 5.96 16.71
CA ALA A 208 4.80 7.16 16.65
C ALA A 208 5.45 7.32 15.27
N LEU A 209 5.90 6.22 14.67
CA LEU A 209 6.48 6.19 13.34
C LEU A 209 5.44 6.56 12.27
N TYR A 210 4.24 5.98 12.33
CA TYR A 210 3.13 6.33 11.44
C TYR A 210 2.79 7.82 11.53
N GLU A 211 2.62 8.35 12.75
CA GLU A 211 2.33 9.78 12.98
C GLU A 211 3.43 10.68 12.40
N SER A 212 4.71 10.33 12.57
CA SER A 212 5.83 11.09 12.01
C SER A 212 5.80 11.12 10.48
N ILE A 213 5.33 10.05 9.84
CA ILE A 213 5.20 10.00 8.39
C ILE A 213 4.07 10.92 7.91
N ILE A 214 2.92 10.93 8.59
CA ILE A 214 1.73 11.65 8.11
C ILE A 214 1.72 13.14 8.47
N ILE A 215 2.28 13.55 9.62
CA ILE A 215 2.23 14.96 10.09
C ILE A 215 3.02 15.89 9.17
N GLU A 216 4.16 15.46 8.64
CA GLU A 216 5.01 16.33 7.84
C GLU A 216 4.51 16.56 6.41
N ASP A 217 3.64 15.71 5.87
CA ASP A 217 3.07 15.92 4.52
C ASP A 217 2.15 17.15 4.45
N TYR A 218 1.56 17.57 5.57
CA TYR A 218 0.72 18.78 5.63
C TYR A 218 1.51 20.11 5.63
N LYS A 219 2.85 20.08 5.75
CA LYS A 219 3.67 21.31 5.79
C LYS A 219 4.27 21.72 4.44
N ILE A 220 4.09 20.92 3.38
CA ILE A 220 4.72 21.10 2.06
C ILE A 220 3.65 21.49 0.99
N GLY A 221 2.39 21.69 1.38
CA GLY A 221 1.29 22.09 0.50
C GLY A 221 1.11 23.62 0.43
#